data_9f584677a06cbd364cee5e769bfd602c
#
_entry.id   9f584677a06cbd364cee5e769bfd602c
#
_cell.length_a   1.000
_cell.length_b   1.000
_cell.length_c   1.000
_cell.angle_alpha   90.00
_cell.angle_beta   90.00
_cell.angle_gamma   90.00
#
_symmetry.space_group_name_H-M   'P 1'
#
loop_
_entity.id
_entity.type
_entity.pdbx_description
1 polymer ?
#
loop_
_entity_poly.entity_id
_entity_poly.type
_entity_poly.pdbx_seq_one_letter_code
_entity_poly.pdbx_strand_id
1 'polypeptide(L)'
;MEKPRITAKIAGRALHPLLRPFVIGYFFAACACDLVYSQASIFAQNDAGDFASITEWLLGAGLVAAGLTALVALIDLFGEQRFRRLPDAWMYGAGGVLVAVLALYNLDIRFTSGSEAILPMGLILSLSTVAVLLATPSHSWARMYR
;
A
#
# COMPACT_ATOMS: atom_id res chain seq x y z
N MET A 1 -1.34 17.55 28.89
CA MET A 1 -1.85 16.39 28.11
C MET A 1 -0.72 15.37 27.96
N GLU A 2 -0.90 14.18 28.50
CA GLU A 2 0.11 13.12 28.44
C GLU A 2 0.22 12.58 27.00
N LYS A 3 1.44 12.48 26.47
CA LYS A 3 1.66 11.98 25.10
C LYS A 3 1.28 10.49 25.01
N PRO A 4 0.62 10.04 23.93
CA PRO A 4 0.28 8.63 23.77
C PRO A 4 1.55 7.77 23.80
N ARG A 5 1.53 6.68 24.57
CA ARG A 5 2.63 5.72 24.62
C ARG A 5 2.57 4.85 23.38
N ILE A 6 3.58 4.96 22.54
CA ILE A 6 3.74 4.10 21.36
C ILE A 6 4.18 2.72 21.86
N THR A 7 3.41 1.68 21.55
CA THR A 7 3.66 0.32 22.03
C THR A 7 4.67 -0.41 21.14
N ALA A 8 4.57 -0.26 19.81
CA ALA A 8 5.47 -0.90 18.86
C ALA A 8 6.68 -0.02 18.55
N LYS A 9 7.78 -0.24 19.28
CA LYS A 9 9.06 0.47 19.10
C LYS A 9 10.20 -0.51 18.86
N ILE A 10 11.07 -0.18 17.88
CA ILE A 10 12.42 -0.78 17.77
C ILE A 10 13.44 0.33 17.94
N ALA A 11 14.43 0.13 18.83
CA ALA A 11 15.46 1.12 19.16
C ALA A 11 14.90 2.50 19.54
N GLY A 12 13.75 2.55 20.25
CA GLY A 12 13.11 3.80 20.68
C GLY A 12 12.33 4.55 19.61
N ARG A 13 12.30 4.05 18.36
CA ARG A 13 11.56 4.67 17.24
C ARG A 13 10.28 3.90 16.95
N ALA A 14 9.19 4.63 16.65
CA ALA A 14 7.94 4.04 16.19
C ALA A 14 8.15 3.29 14.88
N LEU A 15 7.69 2.03 14.80
CA LEU A 15 7.85 1.18 13.62
C LEU A 15 6.96 1.62 12.45
N HIS A 16 5.75 2.05 12.75
CA HIS A 16 4.77 2.39 11.74
C HIS A 16 5.24 3.48 10.74
N PRO A 17 5.84 4.63 11.17
CA PRO A 17 6.36 5.63 10.23
C PRO A 17 7.53 5.12 9.40
N LEU A 18 8.25 4.10 9.89
CA LEU A 18 9.39 3.52 9.19
C LEU A 18 8.96 2.60 8.04
N LEU A 19 7.86 1.85 8.22
CA LEU A 19 7.36 0.88 7.23
C LEU A 19 6.55 1.53 6.11
N ARG A 20 5.85 2.62 6.39
CA ARG A 20 4.96 3.29 5.45
C ARG A 20 5.61 3.70 4.12
N PRO A 21 6.83 4.29 4.08
CA PRO A 21 7.47 4.64 2.82
C PRO A 21 7.69 3.45 1.88
N PHE A 22 7.93 2.26 2.43
CA PHE A 22 8.09 1.04 1.63
C PHE A 22 6.78 0.63 0.98
N VAL A 23 5.65 0.68 1.70
CA VAL A 23 4.32 0.41 1.13
C VAL A 23 4.03 1.35 -0.03
N ILE A 24 4.24 2.65 0.18
CA ILE A 24 4.05 3.67 -0.86
C ILE A 24 4.97 3.39 -2.04
N GLY A 25 6.26 3.15 -1.80
CA GLY A 25 7.26 2.90 -2.83
C GLY A 25 6.92 1.70 -3.71
N TYR A 26 6.52 0.58 -3.13
CA TYR A 26 6.16 -0.63 -3.87
C TYR A 26 4.93 -0.42 -4.77
N PHE A 27 3.86 0.19 -4.26
CA PHE A 27 2.65 0.40 -5.07
C PHE A 27 2.83 1.50 -6.13
N PHE A 28 3.63 2.53 -5.86
CA PHE A 28 4.01 3.49 -6.88
C PHE A 28 4.86 2.88 -7.99
N ALA A 29 5.85 2.07 -7.63
CA ALA A 29 6.70 1.36 -8.59
C ALA A 29 5.87 0.38 -9.44
N ALA A 30 4.94 -0.37 -8.82
CA ALA A 30 4.02 -1.26 -9.53
C ALA A 30 3.17 -0.48 -10.54
N CYS A 31 2.58 0.64 -10.13
CA CYS A 31 1.79 1.50 -11.01
C CYS A 31 2.64 2.07 -12.17
N ALA A 32 3.87 2.48 -11.89
CA ALA A 32 4.79 2.96 -12.94
C ALA A 32 5.12 1.86 -13.94
N CYS A 33 5.37 0.62 -13.49
CA CYS A 33 5.60 -0.52 -14.38
C CYS A 33 4.36 -0.83 -15.25
N ASP A 34 3.15 -0.73 -14.69
CA ASP A 34 1.91 -0.90 -15.46
C ASP A 34 1.74 0.18 -16.54
N LEU A 35 2.11 1.43 -16.22
CA LEU A 35 2.11 2.52 -17.20
C LEU A 35 3.13 2.27 -18.31
N VAL A 36 4.34 1.82 -17.96
CA VAL A 36 5.37 1.45 -18.96
C VAL A 36 4.89 0.29 -19.81
N TYR A 37 4.30 -0.76 -19.18
CA TYR A 37 3.72 -1.88 -19.88
C TYR A 37 2.65 -1.43 -20.89
N SER A 38 1.77 -0.50 -20.49
CA SER A 38 0.73 0.04 -21.39
C SER A 38 1.31 0.75 -22.61
N GLN A 39 2.42 1.47 -22.46
CA GLN A 39 3.11 2.11 -23.57
C GLN A 39 3.84 1.07 -24.46
N ALA A 40 4.58 0.15 -23.83
CA ALA A 40 5.31 -0.91 -24.53
C ALA A 40 4.37 -1.81 -25.37
N SER A 41 3.19 -2.12 -24.84
CA SER A 41 2.19 -2.91 -25.57
C SER A 41 1.63 -2.18 -26.81
N ILE A 42 1.48 -0.86 -26.73
CA ILE A 42 1.03 -0.03 -27.88
C ILE A 42 2.09 -0.01 -28.99
N PHE A 43 3.38 0.02 -28.63
CA PHE A 43 4.47 0.08 -29.59
C PHE A 43 5.04 -1.28 -29.98
N ALA A 44 4.37 -2.40 -29.57
CA ALA A 44 4.76 -3.78 -29.84
C ALA A 44 6.23 -4.09 -29.48
N GLN A 45 6.71 -3.57 -28.36
CA GLN A 45 8.06 -3.82 -27.86
C GLN A 45 8.11 -5.18 -27.15
N ASN A 46 9.17 -5.93 -27.38
CA ASN A 46 9.34 -7.30 -26.85
C ASN A 46 9.51 -7.35 -25.32
N ASP A 47 9.86 -6.24 -24.67
CA ASP A 47 10.18 -6.18 -23.24
C ASP A 47 8.93 -6.02 -22.35
N ALA A 48 7.74 -5.94 -22.95
CA ALA A 48 6.49 -5.75 -22.19
C ALA A 48 6.28 -6.83 -21.11
N GLY A 49 6.62 -8.09 -21.42
CA GLY A 49 6.47 -9.21 -20.48
C GLY A 49 7.29 -9.08 -19.20
N ASP A 50 8.46 -8.48 -19.27
CA ASP A 50 9.32 -8.25 -18.11
C ASP A 50 8.68 -7.25 -17.12
N PHE A 51 8.07 -6.19 -17.62
CA PHE A 51 7.35 -5.24 -16.78
C PHE A 51 6.13 -5.87 -16.10
N ALA A 52 5.43 -6.79 -16.76
CA ALA A 52 4.33 -7.54 -16.16
C ALA A 52 4.81 -8.35 -14.95
N SER A 53 5.88 -9.12 -15.10
CA SER A 53 6.47 -9.93 -14.03
C SER A 53 6.99 -9.08 -12.88
N ILE A 54 7.67 -7.96 -13.18
CA ILE A 54 8.16 -7.02 -12.16
C ILE A 54 6.99 -6.46 -11.35
N THR A 55 5.89 -6.11 -12.00
CA THR A 55 4.72 -5.57 -11.28
C THR A 55 4.10 -6.59 -10.33
N GLU A 56 4.02 -7.87 -10.71
CA GLU A 56 3.52 -8.93 -9.84
C GLU A 56 4.36 -9.04 -8.56
N TRP A 57 5.69 -9.03 -8.68
CA TRP A 57 6.61 -9.03 -7.55
C TRP A 57 6.46 -7.79 -6.68
N LEU A 58 6.32 -6.60 -7.29
CA LEU A 58 6.13 -5.34 -6.56
C LEU A 58 4.79 -5.31 -5.81
N LEU A 59 3.71 -5.81 -6.41
CA LEU A 59 2.41 -5.95 -5.74
C LEU A 59 2.50 -6.91 -4.56
N GLY A 60 3.14 -8.08 -4.74
CA GLY A 60 3.36 -9.05 -3.67
C GLY A 60 4.18 -8.48 -2.52
N ALA A 61 5.31 -7.84 -2.81
CA ALA A 61 6.16 -7.18 -1.82
C ALA A 61 5.43 -6.02 -1.11
N GLY A 62 4.65 -5.25 -1.86
CA GLY A 62 3.80 -4.17 -1.33
C GLY A 62 2.75 -4.69 -0.36
N LEU A 63 2.10 -5.82 -0.67
CA LEU A 63 1.12 -6.48 0.21
C LEU A 63 1.78 -7.00 1.49
N VAL A 64 2.96 -7.60 1.41
CA VAL A 64 3.71 -8.03 2.60
C VAL A 64 4.06 -6.82 3.47
N ALA A 65 4.59 -5.76 2.89
CA ALA A 65 4.91 -4.53 3.61
C ALA A 65 3.65 -3.88 4.23
N ALA A 66 2.53 -3.86 3.51
CA ALA A 66 1.24 -3.37 4.01
C ALA A 66 0.72 -4.23 5.17
N GLY A 67 0.83 -5.56 5.07
CA GLY A 67 0.48 -6.49 6.14
C GLY A 67 1.30 -6.26 7.42
N LEU A 68 2.61 -6.10 7.29
CA LEU A 68 3.48 -5.78 8.43
C LEU A 68 3.11 -4.41 9.04
N THR A 69 2.85 -3.41 8.21
CA THR A 69 2.41 -2.09 8.66
C THR A 69 1.07 -2.15 9.38
N ALA A 70 0.13 -2.95 8.88
CA ALA A 70 -1.18 -3.17 9.49
C ALA A 70 -1.04 -3.89 10.86
N LEU A 71 -0.18 -4.91 10.96
CA LEU A 71 0.09 -5.59 12.24
C LEU A 71 0.62 -4.61 13.29
N VAL A 72 1.59 -3.78 12.92
CA VAL A 72 2.13 -2.75 13.81
C VAL A 72 1.05 -1.75 14.23
N ALA A 73 0.22 -1.30 13.28
CA ALA A 73 -0.90 -0.40 13.56
C ALA A 73 -1.95 -1.03 14.49
N LEU A 74 -2.23 -2.33 14.35
CA LEU A 74 -3.13 -3.08 15.25
C LEU A 74 -2.55 -3.18 16.66
N ILE A 75 -1.25 -3.47 16.80
CA ILE A 75 -0.58 -3.50 18.10
C ILE A 75 -0.70 -2.14 18.80
N ASP A 76 -0.49 -1.04 18.09
CA ASP A 76 -0.64 0.31 18.64
C ASP A 76 -2.10 0.63 18.98
N LEU A 77 -3.06 0.21 18.14
CA LEU A 77 -4.49 0.43 18.34
C LEU A 77 -5.05 -0.32 19.56
N PHE A 78 -4.62 -1.58 19.75
CA PHE A 78 -5.05 -2.39 20.91
C PHE A 78 -4.28 -2.07 22.18
N GLY A 79 -3.03 -1.63 22.07
CA GLY A 79 -2.19 -1.26 23.19
C GLY A 79 -2.60 0.05 23.88
N GLU A 80 -3.26 0.95 23.15
CA GLU A 80 -3.62 2.28 23.66
C GLU A 80 -5.09 2.60 23.36
N GLN A 81 -5.94 2.67 24.41
CA GLN A 81 -7.37 3.00 24.26
C GLN A 81 -7.63 4.38 23.61
N ARG A 82 -6.66 5.29 23.69
CA ARG A 82 -6.76 6.64 23.16
C ARG A 82 -6.78 6.64 21.63
N PHE A 83 -6.01 5.74 20.97
CA PHE A 83 -6.03 5.61 19.51
C PHE A 83 -7.40 5.16 18.99
N ARG A 84 -8.11 4.28 19.71
CA ARG A 84 -9.45 3.81 19.33
C ARG A 84 -10.52 4.89 19.31
N ARG A 85 -10.30 6.00 20.03
CA ARG A 85 -11.25 7.12 20.11
C ARG A 85 -11.02 8.19 19.03
N LEU A 86 -9.93 8.07 18.24
CA LEU A 86 -9.60 9.03 17.20
C LEU A 86 -10.24 8.64 15.87
N PRO A 87 -11.12 9.48 15.28
CA PRO A 87 -11.71 9.21 13.97
C PRO A 87 -10.65 8.98 12.87
N ASP A 88 -9.55 9.75 12.97
CA ASP A 88 -8.42 9.66 12.03
C ASP A 88 -7.77 8.27 12.00
N ALA A 89 -7.71 7.56 13.14
CA ALA A 89 -7.17 6.20 13.20
C ALA A 89 -8.04 5.20 12.41
N TRP A 90 -9.36 5.34 12.49
CA TRP A 90 -10.29 4.51 11.74
C TRP A 90 -10.29 4.81 10.24
N MET A 91 -10.22 6.09 9.85
CA MET A 91 -10.10 6.48 8.45
C MET A 91 -8.80 5.95 7.83
N TYR A 92 -7.71 6.01 8.59
CA TYR A 92 -6.44 5.45 8.15
C TYR A 92 -6.50 3.92 8.01
N GLY A 93 -7.09 3.24 8.99
CA GLY A 93 -7.31 1.79 8.94
C GLY A 93 -8.17 1.36 7.75
N ALA A 94 -9.29 2.06 7.52
CA ALA A 94 -10.17 1.81 6.38
C ALA A 94 -9.45 2.03 5.03
N GLY A 95 -8.65 3.10 4.91
CA GLY A 95 -7.83 3.34 3.73
C GLY A 95 -6.81 2.23 3.49
N GLY A 96 -6.14 1.75 4.54
CA GLY A 96 -5.20 0.63 4.47
C GLY A 96 -5.86 -0.68 4.04
N VAL A 97 -7.05 -0.99 4.56
CA VAL A 97 -7.83 -2.16 4.14
C VAL A 97 -8.23 -2.05 2.67
N LEU A 98 -8.70 -0.89 2.24
CA LEU A 98 -9.07 -0.66 0.85
C LEU A 98 -7.88 -0.85 -0.10
N VAL A 99 -6.72 -0.31 0.24
CA VAL A 99 -5.47 -0.51 -0.50
C VAL A 99 -5.13 -2.00 -0.60
N ALA A 100 -5.20 -2.73 0.51
CA ALA A 100 -4.91 -4.17 0.53
C ALA A 100 -5.89 -4.96 -0.35
N VAL A 101 -7.18 -4.66 -0.30
CA VAL A 101 -8.20 -5.31 -1.14
C VAL A 101 -7.97 -5.04 -2.61
N LEU A 102 -7.72 -3.77 -2.99
CA LEU A 102 -7.44 -3.41 -4.38
C LEU A 102 -6.18 -4.09 -4.91
N ALA A 103 -5.11 -4.12 -4.10
CA ALA A 103 -3.85 -4.75 -4.49
C ALA A 103 -3.95 -6.28 -4.57
N LEU A 104 -4.68 -6.93 -3.63
CA LEU A 104 -4.96 -8.36 -3.68
C LEU A 104 -5.77 -8.73 -4.92
N TYR A 105 -6.82 -7.98 -5.21
CA TYR A 105 -7.63 -8.23 -6.39
C TYR A 105 -6.83 -8.01 -7.67
N ASN A 106 -5.98 -6.97 -7.73
CA ASN A 106 -5.08 -6.75 -8.85
C ASN A 106 -4.10 -7.91 -9.06
N LEU A 107 -3.56 -8.45 -7.96
CA LEU A 107 -2.66 -9.60 -8.02
C LEU A 107 -3.40 -10.87 -8.45
N ASP A 108 -4.61 -11.12 -7.93
CA ASP A 108 -5.44 -12.27 -8.26
C ASP A 108 -5.80 -12.33 -9.75
N ILE A 109 -6.25 -11.22 -10.34
CA ILE A 109 -6.58 -11.20 -11.77
C ILE A 109 -5.35 -11.46 -12.66
N ARG A 110 -4.14 -11.09 -12.22
CA ARG A 110 -2.91 -11.39 -12.95
C ARG A 110 -2.54 -12.86 -12.89
N PHE A 111 -2.71 -13.51 -11.73
CA PHE A 111 -2.48 -14.96 -11.62
C PHE A 111 -3.50 -15.78 -12.39
N THR A 112 -4.74 -15.30 -12.52
CA THR A 112 -5.82 -16.03 -13.20
C THR A 112 -5.85 -15.79 -14.72
N SER A 113 -5.58 -14.57 -15.16
CA SER A 113 -5.70 -14.14 -16.58
C SER A 113 -4.37 -13.73 -17.22
N GLY A 114 -3.27 -13.80 -16.48
CA GLY A 114 -1.94 -13.48 -16.99
C GLY A 114 -1.80 -12.00 -17.40
N SER A 115 -0.92 -11.76 -18.37
CA SER A 115 -0.61 -10.40 -18.85
C SER A 115 -1.80 -9.68 -19.51
N GLU A 116 -2.82 -10.41 -19.96
CA GLU A 116 -4.04 -9.81 -20.54
C GLU A 116 -4.85 -9.04 -19.51
N ALA A 117 -4.74 -9.40 -18.21
CA ALA A 117 -5.42 -8.69 -17.14
C ALA A 117 -4.81 -7.32 -16.82
N ILE A 118 -3.61 -7.02 -17.31
CA ILE A 118 -2.93 -5.75 -17.02
C ILE A 118 -3.67 -4.58 -17.65
N LEU A 119 -4.19 -4.77 -18.86
CA LEU A 119 -4.93 -3.75 -19.60
C LEU A 119 -6.36 -4.20 -19.91
N PRO A 120 -7.37 -3.36 -19.55
CA PRO A 120 -7.27 -2.10 -18.80
C PRO A 120 -7.36 -2.26 -17.29
N MET A 121 -7.82 -3.43 -16.78
CA MET A 121 -8.27 -3.62 -15.40
C MET A 121 -7.11 -3.48 -14.38
N GLY A 122 -5.98 -4.13 -14.62
CA GLY A 122 -4.83 -4.08 -13.73
C GLY A 122 -4.29 -2.65 -13.56
N LEU A 123 -4.20 -1.90 -14.65
CA LEU A 123 -3.78 -0.49 -14.62
C LEU A 123 -4.77 0.38 -13.81
N ILE A 124 -6.08 0.19 -13.99
CA ILE A 124 -7.10 0.92 -13.24
C ILE A 124 -6.97 0.62 -11.74
N LEU A 125 -6.75 -0.64 -11.37
CA LEU A 125 -6.58 -1.06 -9.98
C LEU A 125 -5.29 -0.48 -9.37
N SER A 126 -4.18 -0.46 -10.11
CA SER A 126 -2.93 0.16 -9.68
C SER A 126 -3.08 1.65 -9.45
N LEU A 127 -3.71 2.37 -10.38
CA LEU A 127 -4.00 3.79 -10.23
C LEU A 127 -4.93 4.08 -9.06
N SER A 128 -5.98 3.26 -8.88
CA SER A 128 -6.91 3.38 -7.75
C SER A 128 -6.20 3.15 -6.41
N THR A 129 -5.32 2.17 -6.33
CA THR A 129 -4.51 1.89 -5.15
C THR A 129 -3.63 3.09 -4.77
N VAL A 130 -2.94 3.68 -5.75
CA VAL A 130 -2.12 4.88 -5.55
C VAL A 130 -2.99 6.08 -5.14
N ALA A 131 -4.14 6.27 -5.76
CA ALA A 131 -5.07 7.36 -5.43
C ALA A 131 -5.55 7.26 -3.96
N VAL A 132 -5.92 6.05 -3.51
CA VAL A 132 -6.33 5.81 -2.12
C VAL A 132 -5.17 6.07 -1.16
N LEU A 133 -3.95 5.62 -1.49
CA LEU A 133 -2.76 5.88 -0.69
C LEU A 133 -2.47 7.37 -0.52
N LEU A 134 -2.64 8.16 -1.58
CA LEU A 134 -2.45 9.61 -1.55
C LEU A 134 -3.60 10.33 -0.81
N ALA A 135 -4.84 9.86 -0.98
CA ALA A 135 -6.00 10.40 -0.30
C ALA A 135 -6.01 10.10 1.20
N THR A 136 -5.36 9.01 1.63
CA THR A 136 -5.29 8.64 3.04
C THR A 136 -4.37 9.61 3.80
N PRO A 137 -4.90 10.44 4.72
CA PRO A 137 -4.16 11.57 5.27
C PRO A 137 -2.93 11.14 6.07
N SER A 138 -1.75 11.45 5.52
CA SER A 138 -0.47 11.23 6.20
C SER A 138 -0.26 12.15 7.40
N HIS A 139 -0.95 13.29 7.39
CA HIS A 139 -0.81 14.35 8.39
C HIS A 139 -1.47 14.00 9.73
N SER A 140 -2.47 13.12 9.75
CA SER A 140 -3.13 12.71 10.98
C SER A 140 -2.20 11.89 11.88
N TRP A 141 -1.39 11.00 11.30
CA TRP A 141 -0.39 10.25 12.05
C TRP A 141 0.72 11.14 12.59
N ALA A 142 1.20 12.10 11.81
CA ALA A 142 2.21 13.05 12.28
C ALA A 142 1.70 13.90 13.47
N ARG A 143 0.38 14.18 13.54
CA ARG A 143 -0.26 14.86 14.68
C ARG A 143 -0.42 13.93 15.89
N MET A 144 -0.63 12.64 15.70
CA MET A 144 -0.75 11.69 16.80
C MET A 144 0.58 11.45 17.52
N TYR A 145 1.71 11.59 16.81
CA TYR A 145 3.05 11.36 17.34
C TYR A 145 3.77 12.64 17.81
N ARG A 146 3.18 13.84 17.60
CA ARG A 146 3.65 15.11 18.18
C ARG A 146 3.00 15.35 19.54
#